data_ec0d219f0953862a2375e78107085ed5
#
_entry.id   ec0d219f0953862a2375e78107085ed5
#
_cell.length_a   1.000
_cell.length_b   1.000
_cell.length_c   1.000
_cell.angle_alpha   90.00
_cell.angle_beta   90.00
_cell.angle_gamma   90.00
#
_symmetry.space_group_name_H-M   'P 1'
#
loop_
_entity.id
_entity.type
_entity.pdbx_description
1 polymer ?
#
loop_
_entity_poly.entity_id
_entity_poly.type
_entity_poly.pdbx_seq_one_letter_code
_entity_poly.pdbx_strand_id
1 'polypeptide(L)'
;ESEYGFHIIQLIEKRGDRIKTRHILLKPHIPEAALTAGMSRLDSIADDIRNGKFSFEEAASVLSQDKDTRNNHGLLPNPNNNTSKFEMQELPPEIAKVVDKMKVGEISEAFTMIPQKTGKEECVIVKLKSRTNGHKATVADDYQNLKEIVLEKRRDQMLDKWIREKQKHTYVRINEN
;
A
#
# COMPACT_ATOMS: atom_id res chain seq x y z
N GLU A 1 11.25 -3.33 -21.87
CA GLU A 1 9.95 -3.15 -21.21
C GLU A 1 10.08 -3.49 -19.73
N SER A 2 9.42 -2.77 -18.86
CA SER A 2 9.31 -3.04 -17.42
C SER A 2 7.87 -2.83 -16.98
N GLU A 3 7.56 -3.10 -15.71
CA GLU A 3 6.26 -2.78 -15.11
C GLU A 3 5.92 -1.27 -15.17
N TYR A 4 6.92 -0.40 -15.32
CA TYR A 4 6.73 1.05 -15.46
C TYR A 4 6.44 1.51 -16.88
N GLY A 5 6.74 0.70 -17.92
CA GLY A 5 6.54 1.02 -19.32
C GLY A 5 7.70 0.66 -20.22
N PHE A 6 7.84 1.37 -21.35
CA PHE A 6 8.89 1.18 -22.32
C PHE A 6 10.04 2.15 -22.06
N HIS A 7 11.27 1.64 -22.03
CA HIS A 7 12.46 2.44 -21.81
C HIS A 7 13.34 2.47 -23.06
N ILE A 8 13.78 3.66 -23.45
CA ILE A 8 14.89 3.86 -24.38
C ILE A 8 16.08 4.28 -23.52
N ILE A 9 17.15 3.49 -23.52
CA ILE A 9 18.30 3.71 -22.64
C ILE A 9 19.52 4.01 -23.52
N GLN A 10 20.20 5.13 -23.23
CA GLN A 10 21.47 5.52 -23.83
C GLN A 10 22.60 5.32 -22.83
N LEU A 11 23.58 4.52 -23.18
CA LEU A 11 24.84 4.44 -22.44
C LEU A 11 25.70 5.65 -22.78
N ILE A 12 26.10 6.42 -21.77
CA ILE A 12 27.00 7.60 -21.94
C ILE A 12 28.43 7.19 -21.68
N GLU A 13 28.70 6.45 -20.61
CA GLU A 13 30.04 6.09 -20.17
C GLU A 13 30.01 4.78 -19.37
N LYS A 14 31.06 3.99 -19.52
CA LYS A 14 31.33 2.81 -18.71
C LYS A 14 32.77 2.86 -18.19
N ARG A 15 32.93 2.77 -16.86
CA ARG A 15 34.24 2.68 -16.18
C ARG A 15 34.23 1.49 -15.23
N GLY A 16 34.79 0.36 -15.63
CA GLY A 16 34.71 -0.89 -14.88
C GLY A 16 33.24 -1.30 -14.65
N ASP A 17 32.84 -1.46 -13.39
CA ASP A 17 31.48 -1.85 -13.00
C ASP A 17 30.51 -0.66 -12.89
N ARG A 18 31.01 0.57 -13.04
CA ARG A 18 30.16 1.78 -13.02
C ARG A 18 29.73 2.17 -14.41
N ILE A 19 28.41 2.40 -14.54
CA ILE A 19 27.80 2.86 -15.79
C ILE A 19 27.08 4.18 -15.58
N LYS A 20 27.18 5.07 -16.56
CA LYS A 20 26.41 6.32 -16.63
C LYS A 20 25.46 6.23 -17.80
N THR A 21 24.16 6.34 -17.53
CA THR A 21 23.10 6.22 -18.53
C THR A 21 22.15 7.40 -18.50
N ARG A 22 21.44 7.61 -19.59
CA ARG A 22 20.22 8.40 -19.68
C ARG A 22 19.10 7.50 -20.16
N HIS A 23 17.86 7.78 -19.77
CA HIS A 23 16.72 7.05 -20.30
C HIS A 23 15.54 7.95 -20.58
N ILE A 24 14.70 7.53 -21.51
CA ILE A 24 13.37 8.06 -21.78
C ILE A 24 12.38 6.97 -21.42
N LEU A 25 11.42 7.29 -20.56
CA LEU A 25 10.33 6.39 -20.19
C LEU A 25 9.07 6.81 -20.93
N LEU A 26 8.49 5.89 -21.68
CA LEU A 26 7.19 6.02 -22.31
C LEU A 26 6.19 5.13 -21.56
N LYS A 27 5.18 5.75 -20.95
CA LYS A 27 4.05 5.04 -20.33
C LYS A 27 2.93 4.94 -21.34
N PRO A 28 2.50 3.73 -21.75
CA PRO A 28 1.36 3.59 -22.63
C PRO A 28 0.10 4.08 -21.91
N HIS A 29 -0.72 4.85 -22.62
CA HIS A 29 -2.05 5.24 -22.14
C HIS A 29 -3.00 4.05 -22.27
N ILE A 30 -3.78 3.78 -21.23
CA ILE A 30 -4.82 2.75 -21.28
C ILE A 30 -6.05 3.35 -21.95
N PRO A 31 -6.54 2.78 -23.05
CA PRO A 31 -7.74 3.29 -23.71
C PRO A 31 -8.94 3.21 -22.77
N GLU A 32 -9.80 4.24 -22.80
CA GLU A 32 -11.02 4.30 -21.98
C GLU A 32 -11.95 3.09 -22.17
N ALA A 33 -12.02 2.57 -23.40
CA ALA A 33 -12.76 1.36 -23.70
C ALA A 33 -12.24 0.13 -22.94
N ALA A 34 -10.92 0.04 -22.71
CA ALA A 34 -10.33 -1.06 -21.94
C ALA A 34 -10.64 -0.93 -20.44
N LEU A 35 -10.65 0.29 -19.90
CA LEU A 35 -11.06 0.56 -18.52
C LEU A 35 -12.54 0.22 -18.31
N THR A 36 -13.41 0.64 -19.22
CA THR A 36 -14.85 0.33 -19.17
C THR A 36 -15.10 -1.18 -19.23
N ALA A 37 -14.41 -1.90 -20.10
CA ALA A 37 -14.50 -3.37 -20.17
C ALA A 37 -13.98 -4.02 -18.88
N GLY A 38 -12.90 -3.49 -18.29
CA GLY A 38 -12.34 -3.94 -17.01
C GLY A 38 -13.33 -3.75 -15.85
N MET A 39 -13.96 -2.59 -15.77
CA MET A 39 -14.99 -2.31 -14.75
C MET A 39 -16.19 -3.23 -14.90
N SER A 40 -16.75 -3.38 -16.12
CA SER A 40 -17.88 -4.30 -16.36
C SER A 40 -17.56 -5.74 -15.97
N ARG A 41 -16.33 -6.19 -16.22
CA ARG A 41 -15.88 -7.51 -15.79
C ARG A 41 -15.82 -7.63 -14.27
N LEU A 42 -15.31 -6.61 -13.58
CA LEU A 42 -15.24 -6.61 -12.11
C LEU A 42 -16.63 -6.54 -11.47
N ASP A 43 -17.56 -5.78 -12.05
CA ASP A 43 -18.95 -5.74 -11.57
C ASP A 43 -19.61 -7.12 -11.71
N SER A 44 -19.39 -7.83 -12.83
CA SER A 44 -19.86 -9.21 -12.99
C SER A 44 -19.27 -10.15 -11.92
N ILE A 45 -17.98 -10.01 -11.59
CA ILE A 45 -17.34 -10.79 -10.53
C ILE A 45 -17.94 -10.43 -9.17
N ALA A 46 -18.17 -9.14 -8.89
CA ALA A 46 -18.79 -8.68 -7.66
C ALA A 46 -20.20 -9.25 -7.49
N ASP A 47 -20.98 -9.30 -8.57
CA ASP A 47 -22.33 -9.91 -8.57
C ASP A 47 -22.28 -11.41 -8.33
N ASP A 48 -21.32 -12.12 -8.93
CA ASP A 48 -21.11 -13.55 -8.70
C ASP A 48 -20.77 -13.84 -7.23
N ILE A 49 -19.95 -12.98 -6.60
CA ILE A 49 -19.64 -13.09 -5.18
C ILE A 49 -20.88 -12.79 -4.33
N ARG A 50 -21.65 -11.74 -4.64
CA ARG A 50 -22.90 -11.39 -3.94
C ARG A 50 -23.93 -12.52 -4.02
N ASN A 51 -23.97 -13.22 -5.16
CA ASN A 51 -24.82 -14.38 -5.37
C ASN A 51 -24.29 -15.70 -4.77
N GLY A 52 -23.13 -15.65 -4.11
CA GLY A 52 -22.56 -16.80 -3.39
C GLY A 52 -21.96 -17.90 -4.30
N LYS A 53 -21.61 -17.58 -5.56
CA LYS A 53 -20.95 -18.55 -6.44
C LYS A 53 -19.54 -18.90 -5.95
N PHE A 54 -18.85 -17.94 -5.40
CA PHE A 54 -17.54 -18.07 -4.76
C PHE A 54 -17.33 -16.91 -3.77
N SER A 55 -16.36 -17.04 -2.88
CA SER A 55 -16.01 -16.02 -1.92
C SER A 55 -15.16 -14.90 -2.55
N PHE A 56 -15.13 -13.73 -1.91
CA PHE A 56 -14.24 -12.63 -2.31
C PHE A 56 -12.76 -13.05 -2.25
N GLU A 57 -12.41 -13.82 -1.23
CA GLU A 57 -11.08 -14.33 -0.96
C GLU A 57 -10.61 -15.30 -2.05
N GLU A 58 -11.49 -16.18 -2.53
CA GLU A 58 -11.24 -17.08 -3.67
C GLU A 58 -11.07 -16.29 -4.96
N ALA A 59 -11.98 -15.34 -5.23
CA ALA A 59 -11.88 -14.46 -6.40
C ALA A 59 -10.56 -13.69 -6.42
N ALA A 60 -10.16 -13.10 -5.30
CA ALA A 60 -8.90 -12.37 -5.18
C ALA A 60 -7.70 -13.27 -5.48
N SER A 61 -7.68 -14.50 -4.96
CA SER A 61 -6.56 -15.43 -5.15
C SER A 61 -6.41 -15.91 -6.59
N VAL A 62 -7.52 -16.06 -7.32
CA VAL A 62 -7.53 -16.65 -8.69
C VAL A 62 -7.54 -15.56 -9.76
N LEU A 63 -8.35 -14.53 -9.60
CA LEU A 63 -8.66 -13.56 -10.64
C LEU A 63 -7.88 -12.26 -10.52
N SER A 64 -7.39 -11.91 -9.33
CA SER A 64 -6.64 -10.67 -9.11
C SER A 64 -5.30 -10.68 -9.87
N GLN A 65 -4.97 -9.56 -10.48
CA GLN A 65 -3.67 -9.32 -11.11
C GLN A 65 -2.70 -8.60 -10.16
N ASP A 66 -3.17 -8.11 -9.02
CA ASP A 66 -2.33 -7.52 -8.00
C ASP A 66 -1.52 -8.60 -7.27
N LYS A 67 -0.21 -8.58 -7.50
CA LYS A 67 0.73 -9.57 -6.94
C LYS A 67 0.90 -9.42 -5.42
N ASP A 68 0.69 -8.23 -4.89
CA ASP A 68 0.93 -7.92 -3.48
C ASP A 68 -0.20 -8.49 -2.60
N THR A 69 -1.43 -8.47 -3.09
CA THR A 69 -2.61 -8.93 -2.33
C THR A 69 -3.16 -10.28 -2.77
N ARG A 70 -2.91 -10.72 -4.01
CA ARG A 70 -3.43 -12.00 -4.54
C ARG A 70 -3.06 -13.19 -3.66
N ASN A 71 -1.79 -13.29 -3.23
CA ASN A 71 -1.30 -14.39 -2.41
C ASN A 71 -1.76 -14.29 -0.94
N ASN A 72 -2.33 -13.16 -0.56
CA ASN A 72 -2.89 -12.90 0.77
C ASN A 72 -4.43 -12.82 0.73
N HIS A 73 -5.06 -13.53 -0.21
CA HIS A 73 -6.52 -13.59 -0.34
C HIS A 73 -7.21 -12.22 -0.46
N GLY A 74 -6.54 -11.27 -1.11
CA GLY A 74 -7.03 -9.91 -1.30
C GLY A 74 -6.90 -8.98 -0.09
N LEU A 75 -6.26 -9.42 1.01
CA LEU A 75 -6.01 -8.56 2.16
C LEU A 75 -4.97 -7.49 1.82
N LEU A 76 -5.35 -6.22 1.98
CA LEU A 76 -4.45 -5.10 1.81
C LEU A 76 -3.55 -4.98 3.04
N PRO A 77 -2.20 -5.09 2.91
CA PRO A 77 -1.30 -4.91 4.03
C PRO A 77 -1.08 -3.43 4.32
N ASN A 78 -1.16 -3.03 5.58
CA ASN A 78 -0.79 -1.68 6.01
C ASN A 78 0.73 -1.61 6.20
N PRO A 79 1.45 -0.78 5.41
CA PRO A 79 2.90 -0.69 5.48
C PRO A 79 3.42 -0.11 6.81
N ASN A 80 2.57 0.63 7.55
CA ASN A 80 2.98 1.31 8.78
C ASN A 80 3.02 0.37 9.99
N ASN A 81 2.17 -0.67 10.02
CA ASN A 81 2.01 -1.51 11.21
C ASN A 81 1.92 -3.01 10.94
N ASN A 82 2.19 -3.45 9.71
CA ASN A 82 2.13 -4.86 9.28
C ASN A 82 0.80 -5.57 9.60
N THR A 83 -0.29 -4.82 9.71
CA THR A 83 -1.65 -5.37 9.87
C THR A 83 -2.45 -5.16 8.61
N SER A 84 -3.72 -5.58 8.59
CA SER A 84 -4.70 -5.23 7.54
C SER A 84 -5.72 -4.18 8.02
N LYS A 85 -5.39 -3.48 9.11
CA LYS A 85 -6.21 -2.38 9.65
C LYS A 85 -5.63 -1.05 9.21
N PHE A 86 -6.48 -0.15 8.77
CA PHE A 86 -6.12 1.19 8.31
C PHE A 86 -6.94 2.24 9.03
N GLU A 87 -6.32 3.35 9.34
CA GLU A 87 -7.05 4.59 9.56
C GLU A 87 -7.51 5.16 8.22
N MET A 88 -8.62 5.90 8.20
CA MET A 88 -9.16 6.47 6.95
C MET A 88 -8.15 7.34 6.20
N GLN A 89 -7.23 7.98 6.93
CA GLN A 89 -6.18 8.85 6.38
C GLN A 89 -5.02 8.06 5.74
N GLU A 90 -4.83 6.80 6.12
CA GLU A 90 -3.79 5.92 5.59
C GLU A 90 -4.20 5.23 4.29
N LEU A 91 -5.51 5.18 4.01
CA LEU A 91 -6.03 4.60 2.78
C LEU A 91 -5.79 5.52 1.57
N PRO A 92 -5.54 4.94 0.37
CA PRO A 92 -5.62 5.71 -0.87
C PRO A 92 -6.94 6.48 -0.95
N PRO A 93 -6.94 7.75 -1.40
CA PRO A 93 -8.13 8.61 -1.39
C PRO A 93 -9.34 8.01 -2.11
N GLU A 94 -9.10 7.28 -3.19
CA GLU A 94 -10.14 6.63 -3.99
C GLU A 94 -10.81 5.49 -3.17
N ILE A 95 -10.02 4.67 -2.51
CA ILE A 95 -10.52 3.59 -1.64
C ILE A 95 -11.23 4.20 -0.44
N ALA A 96 -10.66 5.21 0.21
CA ALA A 96 -11.25 5.85 1.37
C ALA A 96 -12.66 6.39 1.07
N LYS A 97 -12.85 7.08 -0.08
CA LYS A 97 -14.15 7.61 -0.52
C LYS A 97 -15.22 6.52 -0.70
N VAL A 98 -14.82 5.36 -1.19
CA VAL A 98 -15.72 4.23 -1.42
C VAL A 98 -16.05 3.56 -0.11
N VAL A 99 -15.03 3.21 0.68
CA VAL A 99 -15.17 2.51 1.97
C VAL A 99 -15.97 3.32 2.97
N ASP A 100 -15.87 4.65 2.98
CA ASP A 100 -16.61 5.53 3.90
C ASP A 100 -18.12 5.27 3.86
N LYS A 101 -18.67 5.01 2.68
CA LYS A 101 -20.10 4.78 2.45
C LYS A 101 -20.55 3.33 2.64
N MET A 102 -19.59 2.39 2.73
CA MET A 102 -19.88 0.95 2.77
C MET A 102 -20.23 0.47 4.17
N LYS A 103 -21.06 -0.57 4.23
CA LYS A 103 -21.31 -1.36 5.44
C LYS A 103 -20.32 -2.51 5.56
N VAL A 104 -20.13 -3.00 6.78
CA VAL A 104 -19.27 -4.18 7.02
C VAL A 104 -19.85 -5.40 6.28
N GLY A 105 -18.97 -6.09 5.55
CA GLY A 105 -19.32 -7.22 4.68
C GLY A 105 -19.70 -6.84 3.25
N GLU A 106 -19.92 -5.57 2.98
CA GLU A 106 -20.31 -5.08 1.65
C GLU A 106 -19.13 -5.12 0.68
N ILE A 107 -19.47 -5.33 -0.62
CA ILE A 107 -18.54 -5.27 -1.75
C ILE A 107 -18.92 -4.06 -2.58
N SER A 108 -17.93 -3.23 -2.92
CA SER A 108 -18.13 -2.04 -3.75
C SER A 108 -18.57 -2.40 -5.17
N GLU A 109 -19.04 -1.41 -5.91
CA GLU A 109 -19.01 -1.40 -7.36
C GLU A 109 -17.56 -1.25 -7.83
N ALA A 110 -17.30 -1.55 -9.11
CA ALA A 110 -16.00 -1.35 -9.69
C ALA A 110 -15.69 0.16 -9.82
N PHE A 111 -14.48 0.54 -9.49
CA PHE A 111 -13.99 1.90 -9.67
C PHE A 111 -12.54 1.89 -10.14
N THR A 112 -12.04 3.04 -10.62
CA THR A 112 -10.65 3.17 -11.03
C THR A 112 -9.83 3.87 -9.95
N MET A 113 -8.56 3.48 -9.84
CA MET A 113 -7.57 4.15 -8.99
C MET A 113 -6.21 4.14 -9.66
N ILE A 114 -5.31 5.02 -9.21
CA ILE A 114 -3.93 5.08 -9.67
C ILE A 114 -3.02 4.78 -8.48
N PRO A 115 -2.57 3.52 -8.31
CA PRO A 115 -1.63 3.17 -7.24
C PRO A 115 -0.32 3.95 -7.38
N GLN A 116 0.18 4.50 -6.28
CA GLN A 116 1.45 5.24 -6.27
C GLN A 116 2.62 4.41 -6.77
N LYS A 117 2.59 3.10 -6.52
CA LYS A 117 3.65 2.15 -6.90
C LYS A 117 3.76 1.97 -8.41
N THR A 118 2.64 1.77 -9.10
CA THR A 118 2.63 1.51 -10.55
C THR A 118 2.44 2.79 -11.36
N GLY A 119 1.71 3.77 -10.81
CA GLY A 119 1.32 4.99 -11.49
C GLY A 119 0.49 4.74 -12.76
N LYS A 120 -0.14 3.55 -12.87
CA LYS A 120 -1.06 3.15 -13.94
C LYS A 120 -2.47 3.13 -13.39
N GLU A 121 -3.43 3.48 -14.22
CA GLU A 121 -4.83 3.38 -13.85
C GLU A 121 -5.26 1.91 -13.82
N GLU A 122 -5.89 1.50 -12.72
CA GLU A 122 -6.30 0.12 -12.45
C GLU A 122 -7.77 0.11 -12.03
N CYS A 123 -8.50 -0.93 -12.46
CA CYS A 123 -9.88 -1.15 -12.03
C CYS A 123 -9.87 -2.05 -10.79
N VAL A 124 -10.61 -1.66 -9.77
CA VAL A 124 -10.63 -2.38 -8.49
C VAL A 124 -12.05 -2.51 -7.93
N ILE A 125 -12.27 -3.56 -7.15
CA ILE A 125 -13.39 -3.73 -6.23
C ILE A 125 -12.82 -3.95 -4.83
N VAL A 126 -13.51 -3.48 -3.82
CA VAL A 126 -13.10 -3.65 -2.41
C VAL A 126 -14.22 -4.26 -1.59
N LYS A 127 -13.86 -5.04 -0.56
CA LYS A 127 -14.76 -5.58 0.44
C LYS A 127 -14.39 -5.03 1.80
N LEU A 128 -15.33 -4.41 2.50
CA LEU A 128 -15.11 -3.94 3.86
C LEU A 128 -15.27 -5.10 4.84
N LYS A 129 -14.16 -5.62 5.37
CA LYS A 129 -14.16 -6.77 6.26
C LYS A 129 -14.61 -6.43 7.69
N SER A 130 -14.15 -5.29 8.20
CA SER A 130 -14.51 -4.82 9.55
C SER A 130 -14.36 -3.31 9.61
N ARG A 131 -15.11 -2.70 10.53
CA ARG A 131 -15.00 -1.27 10.87
C ARG A 131 -14.98 -1.14 12.38
N THR A 132 -13.96 -0.48 12.89
CA THR A 132 -13.85 -0.14 14.31
C THR A 132 -14.18 1.34 14.46
N ASN A 133 -15.14 1.66 15.33
CA ASN A 133 -15.41 3.05 15.68
C ASN A 133 -14.26 3.59 16.53
N GLY A 134 -14.02 4.91 16.46
CA GLY A 134 -13.02 5.56 17.31
C GLY A 134 -13.30 5.23 18.78
N HIS A 135 -12.30 4.67 19.45
CA HIS A 135 -12.36 4.31 20.87
C HIS A 135 -11.04 4.64 21.54
N LYS A 136 -11.06 4.71 22.86
CA LYS A 136 -9.81 4.82 23.62
C LYS A 136 -9.03 3.52 23.48
N ALA A 137 -7.75 3.63 23.08
CA ALA A 137 -6.90 2.46 22.84
C ALA A 137 -6.90 1.50 24.04
N THR A 138 -7.12 0.21 23.74
CA THR A 138 -7.09 -0.87 24.72
C THR A 138 -6.01 -1.89 24.37
N VAL A 139 -5.49 -2.58 25.38
CA VAL A 139 -4.49 -3.61 25.15
C VAL A 139 -5.07 -4.80 24.38
N ALA A 140 -6.37 -5.06 24.47
CA ALA A 140 -7.01 -6.17 23.78
C ALA A 140 -7.15 -5.91 22.28
N ASP A 141 -7.53 -4.68 21.88
CA ASP A 141 -7.84 -4.37 20.49
C ASP A 141 -6.66 -3.76 19.74
N ASP A 142 -5.79 -3.01 20.45
CA ASP A 142 -4.72 -2.19 19.86
C ASP A 142 -3.31 -2.65 20.28
N TYR A 143 -3.15 -3.89 20.73
CA TYR A 143 -1.90 -4.39 21.27
C TYR A 143 -0.68 -4.11 20.39
N GLN A 144 -0.78 -4.33 19.07
CA GLN A 144 0.35 -4.12 18.17
C GLN A 144 0.75 -2.66 18.08
N ASN A 145 -0.21 -1.75 17.93
CA ASN A 145 0.05 -0.32 17.88
C ASN A 145 0.65 0.19 19.20
N LEU A 146 0.09 -0.23 20.33
CA LEU A 146 0.61 0.14 21.66
C LEU A 146 2.02 -0.42 21.88
N LYS A 147 2.28 -1.64 21.44
CA LYS A 147 3.61 -2.27 21.50
C LYS A 147 4.63 -1.47 20.70
N GLU A 148 4.30 -1.05 19.48
CA GLU A 148 5.20 -0.28 18.63
C GLU A 148 5.52 1.08 19.25
N ILE A 149 4.51 1.81 19.74
CA ILE A 149 4.71 3.09 20.44
C ILE A 149 5.63 2.92 21.64
N VAL A 150 5.44 1.87 22.44
CA VAL A 150 6.30 1.59 23.61
C VAL A 150 7.72 1.22 23.20
N LEU A 151 7.89 0.44 22.13
CA LEU A 151 9.20 0.06 21.60
C LEU A 151 9.96 1.26 21.05
N GLU A 152 9.29 2.12 20.30
CA GLU A 152 9.87 3.37 19.80
C GLU A 152 10.35 4.26 20.95
N LYS A 153 9.48 4.52 21.93
CA LYS A 153 9.85 5.29 23.12
C LYS A 153 11.04 4.68 23.88
N ARG A 154 11.12 3.36 23.99
CA ARG A 154 12.26 2.69 24.62
C ARG A 154 13.53 2.82 23.80
N ARG A 155 13.45 2.74 22.47
CA ARG A 155 14.59 2.96 21.57
C ARG A 155 15.17 4.37 21.74
N ASP A 156 14.30 5.37 21.75
CA ASP A 156 14.71 6.77 21.95
C ASP A 156 15.38 6.96 23.30
N GLN A 157 14.79 6.43 24.38
CA GLN A 157 15.39 6.48 25.70
C GLN A 157 16.77 5.79 25.78
N MET A 158 16.91 4.64 25.11
CA MET A 158 18.19 3.94 25.05
C MET A 158 19.22 4.71 24.23
N LEU A 159 18.81 5.31 23.11
CA LEU A 159 19.67 6.14 22.26
C LEU A 159 20.14 7.38 23.03
N ASP A 160 19.25 8.08 23.70
CA ASP A 160 19.58 9.25 24.54
C ASP A 160 20.58 8.88 25.65
N LYS A 161 20.33 7.76 26.31
CA LYS A 161 21.24 7.25 27.33
C LYS A 161 22.63 6.95 26.76
N TRP A 162 22.67 6.27 25.63
CA TRP A 162 23.92 5.92 24.93
C TRP A 162 24.65 7.18 24.47
N ILE A 163 23.97 8.19 23.91
CA ILE A 163 24.55 9.45 23.49
C ILE A 163 25.17 10.15 24.70
N ARG A 164 24.44 10.28 25.80
CA ARG A 164 24.94 10.91 27.05
C ARG A 164 26.16 10.20 27.61
N GLU A 165 26.20 8.87 27.54
CA GLU A 165 27.39 8.12 27.97
C GLU A 165 28.59 8.35 27.05
N LYS A 166 28.37 8.36 25.74
CA LYS A 166 29.43 8.60 24.75
C LYS A 166 29.96 10.05 24.82
N GLN A 167 29.10 11.02 25.04
CA GLN A 167 29.49 12.43 25.21
C GLN A 167 30.45 12.65 26.40
N LYS A 168 30.41 11.82 27.46
CA LYS A 168 31.34 11.90 28.60
C LYS A 168 32.79 11.58 28.22
N HIS A 169 32.99 10.81 27.15
CA HIS A 169 34.31 10.29 26.74
C HIS A 169 34.72 10.73 25.34
N THR A 170 33.90 11.58 24.68
CA THR A 170 34.15 12.03 23.32
C THR A 170 33.97 13.53 23.23
N TYR A 171 34.96 14.21 22.62
CA TYR A 171 34.82 15.63 22.34
C TYR A 171 33.82 15.84 21.19
N VAL A 172 32.77 16.60 21.47
CA VAL A 172 31.72 16.93 20.45
C VAL A 172 31.72 18.45 20.27
N ARG A 173 31.93 18.90 19.02
CA ARG A 173 31.79 20.32 18.64
C ARG A 173 30.62 20.41 17.62
N ILE A 174 29.60 21.17 17.98
CA ILE A 174 28.49 21.52 17.09
C ILE A 174 28.82 22.88 16.48
N ASN A 175 28.99 22.95 15.17
CA ASN A 175 29.06 24.22 14.46
C ASN A 175 27.64 24.63 14.10
N GLU A 176 27.15 25.68 14.73
CA GLU A 176 25.92 26.35 14.32
C GLU A 176 26.26 27.19 13.09
N ASN A 177 25.62 26.86 11.91
CA ASN A 177 25.67 27.68 10.71
C ASN A 177 24.50 28.67 10.70
#